data_a9ca58728fccea12978d97826a5b8e14
#
_entry.id   a9ca58728fccea12978d97826a5b8e14
#
_cell.length_a   1.000
_cell.length_b   1.000
_cell.length_c   1.000
_cell.angle_alpha   90.00
_cell.angle_beta   90.00
_cell.angle_gamma   90.00
#
_symmetry.space_group_name_H-M   'P 1'
#
loop_
_entity.id
_entity.type
_entity.pdbx_description
1 polymer ?
#
loop_
_entity_poly.entity_id
_entity_poly.type
_entity_poly.pdbx_seq_one_letter_code
_entity_poly.pdbx_strand_id
1 'polypeptide(L)'
;ALVTGAGKGLGRACAIALAEAGATIIAVSRTKSDLDKLERSIKKIKGKTIKIQCDIMNLSDLKNKLDKIKIIDILVNNAGTNFPEPFAKIKQESMNYLIDLNLKAAFNVAQLVVKKMLKNKKRPGSIINMSSQLGHVGMSGRNVYNMTKFGNEGLPRWMGVEVAKKNLRVHSVAPTFVATPIVKKFFKNKKFKKL
;
A
#
# COMPACT_ATOMS: atom_id res chain seq x y z
N ALA A 1 -3.55 8.10 10.49
CA ALA A 1 -3.55 7.03 9.46
C ALA A 1 -2.19 7.02 8.75
N LEU A 2 -1.57 5.86 8.63
CA LEU A 2 -0.37 5.67 7.80
C LEU A 2 -0.79 5.13 6.43
N VAL A 3 -0.31 5.77 5.36
CA VAL A 3 -0.57 5.35 3.98
C VAL A 3 0.74 5.19 3.23
N THR A 4 1.04 3.96 2.75
CA THR A 4 2.21 3.72 1.90
C THR A 4 1.86 3.95 0.42
N GLY A 5 2.83 4.46 -0.36
CA GLY A 5 2.57 4.86 -1.74
C GLY A 5 1.59 6.05 -1.84
N ALA A 6 1.54 6.90 -0.81
CA ALA A 6 0.58 7.99 -0.68
C ALA A 6 0.73 9.11 -1.74
N GLY A 7 1.81 9.13 -2.49
CA GLY A 7 2.10 10.24 -3.41
C GLY A 7 1.21 10.29 -4.64
N LYS A 8 0.70 9.15 -5.12
CA LYS A 8 -0.04 9.02 -6.39
C LYS A 8 -1.15 7.97 -6.33
N GLY A 9 -2.03 8.00 -7.31
CA GLY A 9 -3.03 6.95 -7.54
C GLY A 9 -3.94 6.68 -6.34
N LEU A 10 -4.20 5.41 -6.08
CA LEU A 10 -5.09 4.95 -5.01
C LEU A 10 -4.60 5.39 -3.63
N GLY A 11 -3.29 5.26 -3.34
CA GLY A 11 -2.76 5.68 -2.04
C GLY A 11 -2.99 7.17 -1.77
N ARG A 12 -2.87 8.04 -2.81
CA ARG A 12 -3.18 9.45 -2.67
C ARG A 12 -4.67 9.70 -2.42
N ALA A 13 -5.53 8.99 -3.12
CA ALA A 13 -6.98 9.10 -2.93
C ALA A 13 -7.40 8.65 -1.53
N CYS A 14 -6.88 7.51 -1.05
CA CYS A 14 -7.11 7.03 0.31
C CYS A 14 -6.62 8.03 1.37
N ALA A 15 -5.43 8.62 1.16
CA ALA A 15 -4.90 9.61 2.09
C ALA A 15 -5.80 10.86 2.18
N ILE A 16 -6.33 11.36 1.06
CA ILE A 16 -7.24 12.50 1.05
C ILE A 16 -8.56 12.14 1.73
N ALA A 17 -9.20 11.03 1.37
CA ALA A 17 -10.46 10.59 1.97
C ALA A 17 -10.35 10.38 3.49
N LEU A 18 -9.24 9.81 3.96
CA LEU A 18 -9.00 9.66 5.41
C LEU A 18 -8.77 11.02 6.09
N ALA A 19 -8.14 11.98 5.40
CA ALA A 19 -7.98 13.34 5.93
C ALA A 19 -9.33 14.07 6.00
N GLU A 20 -10.20 13.90 5.01
CA GLU A 20 -11.59 14.42 5.01
C GLU A 20 -12.40 13.84 6.18
N ALA A 21 -12.16 12.56 6.52
CA ALA A 21 -12.73 11.92 7.70
C ALA A 21 -12.03 12.31 9.04
N GLY A 22 -11.14 13.31 9.03
CA GLY A 22 -10.51 13.86 10.24
C GLY A 22 -9.20 13.19 10.68
N ALA A 23 -8.67 12.22 9.93
CA ALA A 23 -7.42 11.58 10.28
C ALA A 23 -6.19 12.47 9.98
N THR A 24 -5.21 12.50 10.88
CA THR A 24 -3.86 12.97 10.56
C THR A 24 -3.17 11.94 9.67
N ILE A 25 -2.67 12.35 8.51
CA ILE A 25 -2.08 11.46 7.51
C ILE A 25 -0.56 11.37 7.68
N ILE A 26 -0.05 10.18 7.91
CA ILE A 26 1.37 9.83 7.82
C ILE A 26 1.59 9.30 6.40
N ALA A 27 2.04 10.18 5.52
CA ALA A 27 2.19 9.89 4.10
C ALA A 27 3.59 9.36 3.79
N VAL A 28 3.70 8.10 3.36
CA VAL A 28 4.97 7.47 2.99
C VAL A 28 5.08 7.36 1.47
N SER A 29 6.14 7.92 0.88
CA SER A 29 6.47 7.81 -0.55
C SER A 29 7.94 8.08 -0.80
N ARG A 30 8.48 7.56 -1.91
CA ARG A 30 9.88 7.80 -2.33
C ARG A 30 10.09 9.22 -2.87
N THR A 31 9.05 9.82 -3.44
CA THR A 31 9.15 11.10 -4.17
C THR A 31 8.68 12.26 -3.29
N LYS A 32 9.60 13.12 -2.91
CA LYS A 32 9.30 14.31 -2.08
C LYS A 32 8.25 15.22 -2.71
N SER A 33 8.38 15.54 -4.01
CA SER A 33 7.45 16.43 -4.71
C SER A 33 6.00 15.91 -4.73
N ASP A 34 5.80 14.58 -4.73
CA ASP A 34 4.47 13.97 -4.66
C ASP A 34 3.88 14.12 -3.24
N LEU A 35 4.72 13.97 -2.21
CA LEU A 35 4.31 14.23 -0.82
C LEU A 35 3.95 15.70 -0.59
N ASP A 36 4.70 16.63 -1.18
CA ASP A 36 4.42 18.06 -1.10
C ASP A 36 3.10 18.43 -1.79
N LYS A 37 2.80 17.79 -2.94
CA LYS A 37 1.51 17.94 -3.63
C LYS A 37 0.35 17.38 -2.79
N LEU A 38 0.53 16.23 -2.16
CA LEU A 38 -0.47 15.64 -1.28
C LEU A 38 -0.73 16.53 -0.06
N GLU A 39 0.32 16.99 0.60
CA GLU A 39 0.22 17.88 1.76
C GLU A 39 -0.58 19.15 1.42
N ARG A 40 -0.28 19.80 0.28
CA ARG A 40 -1.06 20.97 -0.18
C ARG A 40 -2.54 20.64 -0.37
N SER A 41 -2.86 19.47 -0.90
CA SER A 41 -4.25 19.04 -1.08
C SER A 41 -4.96 18.82 0.26
N ILE A 42 -4.30 18.17 1.21
CA ILE A 42 -4.82 17.91 2.54
C ILE A 42 -4.96 19.22 3.34
N LYS A 43 -4.02 20.16 3.17
CA LYS A 43 -4.10 21.49 3.81
C LYS A 43 -5.31 22.30 3.35
N LYS A 44 -5.72 22.18 2.07
CA LYS A 44 -6.93 22.85 1.54
C LYS A 44 -8.21 22.43 2.26
N ILE A 45 -8.27 21.22 2.74
CA ILE A 45 -9.39 20.67 3.55
C ILE A 45 -9.11 20.75 5.07
N LYS A 46 -8.18 21.64 5.48
CA LYS A 46 -7.77 21.84 6.88
C LYS A 46 -7.24 20.59 7.59
N GLY A 47 -6.86 19.54 6.84
CA GLY A 47 -6.27 18.31 7.36
C GLY A 47 -4.79 18.46 7.73
N LYS A 48 -4.26 17.47 8.43
CA LYS A 48 -2.85 17.42 8.90
C LYS A 48 -2.09 16.30 8.19
N THR A 49 -0.83 16.57 7.80
CA THR A 49 0.05 15.60 7.13
C THR A 49 1.43 15.55 7.79
N ILE A 50 1.92 14.36 8.03
CA ILE A 50 3.32 14.06 8.38
C ILE A 50 3.93 13.37 7.15
N LYS A 51 4.91 14.00 6.52
CA LYS A 51 5.57 13.46 5.33
C LYS A 51 6.75 12.58 5.72
N ILE A 52 6.81 11.37 5.18
CA ILE A 52 7.93 10.44 5.33
C ILE A 52 8.42 10.08 3.92
N GLN A 53 9.48 10.74 3.48
CA GLN A 53 10.17 10.33 2.26
C GLN A 53 10.99 9.08 2.58
N CYS A 54 10.57 7.92 2.02
CA CYS A 54 11.20 6.63 2.28
C CYS A 54 10.87 5.64 1.16
N ASP A 55 11.84 4.78 0.82
CA ASP A 55 11.55 3.54 0.13
C ASP A 55 11.18 2.48 1.17
N ILE A 56 9.98 1.91 1.08
CA ILE A 56 9.50 0.89 2.04
C ILE A 56 10.29 -0.42 1.95
N MET A 57 11.07 -0.63 0.89
CA MET A 57 12.01 -1.76 0.78
C MET A 57 13.22 -1.57 1.70
N ASN A 58 13.58 -0.34 2.06
CA ASN A 58 14.57 -0.06 3.08
C ASN A 58 13.94 -0.10 4.47
N LEU A 59 13.90 -1.31 5.04
CA LEU A 59 13.24 -1.57 6.32
C LEU A 59 13.85 -0.79 7.48
N SER A 60 15.16 -0.61 7.51
CA SER A 60 15.87 0.10 8.59
C SER A 60 15.52 1.60 8.58
N ASP A 61 15.55 2.24 7.41
CA ASP A 61 15.18 3.65 7.26
C ASP A 61 13.70 3.87 7.62
N LEU A 62 12.82 2.98 7.13
CA LEU A 62 11.39 3.04 7.46
C LEU A 62 11.16 2.90 8.97
N LYS A 63 11.80 1.92 9.60
CA LYS A 63 11.69 1.70 11.05
C LYS A 63 12.11 2.93 11.83
N ASN A 64 13.31 3.50 11.54
CA ASN A 64 13.84 4.68 12.22
C ASN A 64 12.90 5.89 12.10
N LYS A 65 12.27 6.08 10.93
CA LYS A 65 11.30 7.16 10.70
C LYS A 65 9.98 6.90 11.43
N LEU A 66 9.50 5.66 11.44
CA LEU A 66 8.26 5.28 12.14
C LEU A 66 8.44 5.29 13.67
N ASP A 67 9.64 5.08 14.19
CA ASP A 67 9.89 5.13 15.64
C ASP A 67 9.61 6.52 16.23
N LYS A 68 9.72 7.58 15.44
CA LYS A 68 9.36 8.95 15.80
C LYS A 68 7.84 9.20 15.85
N ILE A 69 7.04 8.29 15.30
CA ILE A 69 5.58 8.39 15.29
C ILE A 69 5.03 7.69 16.54
N LYS A 70 4.35 8.46 17.39
CA LYS A 70 3.80 7.92 18.66
C LYS A 70 2.64 6.96 18.45
N ILE A 71 1.69 7.32 17.59
CA ILE A 71 0.41 6.60 17.43
C ILE A 71 0.12 6.38 15.95
N ILE A 72 -0.30 5.16 15.61
CA ILE A 72 -0.85 4.78 14.31
C ILE A 72 -2.12 3.98 14.60
N ASP A 73 -3.28 4.49 14.19
CA ASP A 73 -4.58 3.82 14.36
C ASP A 73 -5.04 3.10 13.10
N ILE A 74 -4.61 3.60 11.92
CA ILE A 74 -5.00 3.07 10.62
C ILE A 74 -3.74 2.86 9.77
N LEU A 75 -3.67 1.69 9.11
CA LEU A 75 -2.69 1.42 8.05
C LEU A 75 -3.43 1.19 6.73
N VAL A 76 -3.06 1.94 5.70
CA VAL A 76 -3.35 1.60 4.30
C VAL A 76 -2.04 1.16 3.64
N ASN A 77 -1.86 -0.14 3.54
CA ASN A 77 -0.69 -0.79 2.97
C ASN A 77 -0.88 -0.91 1.45
N ASN A 78 -0.53 0.15 0.71
CA ASN A 78 -0.91 0.32 -0.69
C ASN A 78 0.28 0.33 -1.66
N ALA A 79 1.50 0.65 -1.20
CA ALA A 79 2.65 0.73 -2.10
C ALA A 79 2.85 -0.57 -2.89
N GLY A 80 3.03 -0.45 -4.19
CA GLY A 80 3.23 -1.58 -5.08
C GLY A 80 3.38 -1.12 -6.53
N THR A 81 3.81 -2.05 -7.39
CA THR A 81 3.96 -1.83 -8.83
C THR A 81 3.70 -3.10 -9.61
N ASN A 82 3.73 -2.99 -10.94
CA ASN A 82 3.53 -4.10 -11.85
C ASN A 82 4.36 -3.93 -13.12
N PHE A 83 5.02 -5.00 -13.53
CA PHE A 83 5.76 -5.12 -14.80
C PHE A 83 5.10 -6.22 -15.63
N PRO A 84 4.36 -5.86 -16.70
CA PRO A 84 3.75 -6.85 -17.59
C PRO A 84 4.83 -7.51 -18.45
N GLU A 85 4.98 -8.82 -18.30
CA GLU A 85 5.92 -9.63 -19.09
C GLU A 85 5.27 -10.98 -19.44
N PRO A 86 5.45 -11.51 -20.69
CA PRO A 86 5.07 -12.86 -21.04
C PRO A 86 5.79 -13.87 -20.14
N PHE A 87 5.12 -14.95 -19.74
CA PHE A 87 5.66 -15.92 -18.76
C PHE A 87 7.07 -16.40 -19.11
N ALA A 88 7.27 -16.85 -20.36
CA ALA A 88 8.57 -17.37 -20.82
C ALA A 88 9.68 -16.29 -20.97
N LYS A 89 9.35 -15.00 -20.78
CA LYS A 89 10.29 -13.88 -20.93
C LYS A 89 10.41 -13.03 -19.66
N ILE A 90 9.91 -13.53 -18.53
CA ILE A 90 10.02 -12.83 -17.23
C ILE A 90 11.50 -12.72 -16.86
N LYS A 91 11.93 -11.49 -16.61
CA LYS A 91 13.28 -11.21 -16.14
C LYS A 91 13.37 -11.46 -14.64
N GLN A 92 14.46 -12.10 -14.20
CA GLN A 92 14.70 -12.40 -12.79
C GLN A 92 14.67 -11.13 -11.92
N GLU A 93 15.24 -10.02 -12.43
CA GLU A 93 15.24 -8.73 -11.73
C GLU A 93 13.82 -8.18 -11.54
N SER A 94 12.98 -8.28 -12.57
CA SER A 94 11.56 -7.88 -12.48
C SER A 94 10.82 -8.70 -11.45
N MET A 95 11.04 -10.02 -11.45
CA MET A 95 10.41 -10.95 -10.49
C MET A 95 10.85 -10.62 -9.07
N ASN A 96 12.14 -10.50 -8.81
CA ASN A 96 12.68 -10.19 -7.49
C ASN A 96 12.15 -8.85 -6.98
N TYR A 97 12.18 -7.81 -7.81
CA TYR A 97 11.69 -6.49 -7.44
C TYR A 97 10.19 -6.50 -7.08
N LEU A 98 9.36 -7.22 -7.85
CA LEU A 98 7.92 -7.32 -7.56
C LEU A 98 7.65 -8.07 -6.26
N ILE A 99 8.38 -9.16 -6.00
CA ILE A 99 8.26 -9.91 -4.74
C ILE A 99 8.73 -9.03 -3.57
N ASP A 100 9.86 -8.37 -3.70
CA ASP A 100 10.41 -7.54 -2.63
C ASP A 100 9.51 -6.35 -2.31
N LEU A 101 8.99 -5.65 -3.31
CA LEU A 101 8.14 -4.49 -3.08
C LEU A 101 6.70 -4.88 -2.69
N ASN A 102 6.05 -5.74 -3.50
CA ASN A 102 4.62 -5.98 -3.34
C ASN A 102 4.30 -6.95 -2.19
N LEU A 103 5.25 -7.83 -1.80
CA LEU A 103 5.00 -8.87 -0.80
C LEU A 103 5.86 -8.66 0.45
N LYS A 104 7.19 -8.73 0.34
CA LYS A 104 8.08 -8.62 1.51
C LYS A 104 7.97 -7.25 2.18
N ALA A 105 8.05 -6.15 1.41
CA ALA A 105 7.95 -4.82 1.99
C ALA A 105 6.54 -4.57 2.57
N ALA A 106 5.48 -5.05 1.93
CA ALA A 106 4.12 -4.97 2.45
C ALA A 106 3.98 -5.71 3.79
N PHE A 107 4.53 -6.93 3.90
CA PHE A 107 4.58 -7.69 5.15
C PHE A 107 5.34 -6.91 6.24
N ASN A 108 6.54 -6.42 5.93
CA ASN A 108 7.39 -5.71 6.87
C ASN A 108 6.71 -4.43 7.41
N VAL A 109 6.07 -3.65 6.54
CA VAL A 109 5.28 -2.48 6.94
C VAL A 109 4.17 -2.88 7.91
N ALA A 110 3.39 -3.91 7.56
CA ALA A 110 2.30 -4.40 8.40
C ALA A 110 2.83 -4.83 9.78
N GLN A 111 3.92 -5.60 9.82
CA GLN A 111 4.54 -6.05 11.06
C GLN A 111 5.02 -4.89 11.95
N LEU A 112 5.69 -3.88 11.37
CA LEU A 112 6.14 -2.69 12.11
C LEU A 112 4.96 -1.93 12.71
N VAL A 113 3.88 -1.76 11.93
CA VAL A 113 2.68 -1.03 12.38
C VAL A 113 1.92 -1.82 13.43
N VAL A 114 1.73 -3.13 13.24
CA VAL A 114 1.08 -4.00 14.25
C VAL A 114 1.83 -3.96 15.57
N LYS A 115 3.17 -4.06 15.56
CA LYS A 115 3.99 -3.93 16.78
C LYS A 115 3.73 -2.61 17.51
N LYS A 116 3.50 -1.50 16.77
CA LYS A 116 3.14 -0.21 17.37
C LYS A 116 1.71 -0.19 17.91
N MET A 117 0.75 -0.69 17.16
CA MET A 117 -0.65 -0.77 17.57
C MET A 117 -0.82 -1.61 18.83
N LEU A 118 -0.13 -2.74 18.93
CA LEU A 118 -0.19 -3.63 20.11
C LEU A 118 0.37 -3.00 21.39
N LYS A 119 1.28 -2.02 21.29
CA LYS A 119 1.74 -1.25 22.45
C LYS A 119 0.64 -0.36 23.04
N ASN A 120 -0.34 0.04 22.24
CA ASN A 120 -1.46 0.89 22.62
C ASN A 120 -2.75 0.08 22.81
N LYS A 121 -2.74 -0.86 23.77
CA LYS A 121 -3.78 -1.87 24.01
C LYS A 121 -5.23 -1.33 24.10
N LYS A 122 -5.41 -0.05 24.47
CA LYS A 122 -6.74 0.58 24.66
C LYS A 122 -7.31 1.18 23.36
N ARG A 123 -6.54 1.25 22.26
CA ARG A 123 -6.98 1.89 21.01
C ARG A 123 -7.30 0.83 19.95
N PRO A 124 -8.46 0.93 19.28
CA PRO A 124 -8.75 0.08 18.14
C PRO A 124 -7.83 0.42 16.99
N GLY A 125 -7.46 -0.59 16.21
CA GLY A 125 -6.68 -0.40 15.00
C GLY A 125 -7.36 -0.99 13.78
N SER A 126 -7.09 -0.43 12.60
CA SER A 126 -7.59 -0.93 11.33
C SER A 126 -6.46 -1.01 10.30
N ILE A 127 -6.31 -2.17 9.67
CA ILE A 127 -5.28 -2.44 8.68
C ILE A 127 -5.98 -2.83 7.38
N ILE A 128 -5.66 -2.11 6.31
CA ILE A 128 -6.18 -2.35 4.97
C ILE A 128 -4.99 -2.65 4.06
N ASN A 129 -4.94 -3.86 3.52
CA ASN A 129 -3.97 -4.25 2.50
C ASN A 129 -4.58 -4.03 1.11
N MET A 130 -3.90 -3.24 0.28
CA MET A 130 -4.32 -3.00 -1.10
C MET A 130 -3.90 -4.17 -1.98
N SER A 131 -4.84 -5.05 -2.22
CA SER A 131 -4.69 -6.18 -3.13
C SER A 131 -5.04 -5.79 -4.58
N SER A 132 -5.64 -6.67 -5.30
CA SER A 132 -6.14 -6.52 -6.67
C SER A 132 -7.15 -7.63 -6.95
N GLN A 133 -8.07 -7.44 -7.91
CA GLN A 133 -8.81 -8.57 -8.47
C GLN A 133 -7.86 -9.70 -8.93
N LEU A 134 -6.63 -9.36 -9.33
CA LEU A 134 -5.59 -10.32 -9.71
C LEU A 134 -4.98 -11.07 -8.51
N GLY A 135 -5.46 -10.87 -7.31
CA GLY A 135 -5.27 -11.75 -6.17
C GLY A 135 -6.30 -12.88 -6.07
N HIS A 136 -7.28 -12.93 -7.00
CA HIS A 136 -8.36 -13.92 -7.04
C HIS A 136 -8.48 -14.59 -8.41
N VAL A 137 -8.07 -13.91 -9.49
CA VAL A 137 -8.16 -14.40 -10.87
C VAL A 137 -6.84 -14.20 -11.61
N GLY A 138 -6.59 -15.00 -12.65
CA GLY A 138 -5.42 -14.88 -13.52
C GLY A 138 -5.61 -13.86 -14.63
N MET A 139 -4.49 -13.27 -15.08
CA MET A 139 -4.45 -12.45 -16.29
C MET A 139 -3.13 -12.66 -17.02
N SER A 140 -3.20 -12.82 -18.35
CA SER A 140 -2.01 -12.98 -19.21
C SER A 140 -1.03 -11.82 -19.04
N GLY A 141 0.27 -12.13 -19.00
CA GLY A 141 1.34 -11.13 -18.87
C GLY A 141 1.42 -10.50 -17.47
N ARG A 142 0.75 -11.05 -16.45
CA ARG A 142 0.72 -10.53 -15.08
C ARG A 142 1.18 -11.55 -14.03
N ASN A 143 1.90 -12.58 -14.44
CA ASN A 143 2.18 -13.76 -13.62
C ASN A 143 2.77 -13.42 -12.24
N VAL A 144 3.90 -12.72 -12.17
CA VAL A 144 4.54 -12.37 -10.91
C VAL A 144 3.66 -11.41 -10.08
N TYR A 145 3.02 -10.45 -10.74
CA TYR A 145 2.08 -9.56 -10.05
C TYR A 145 0.91 -10.33 -9.43
N ASN A 146 0.28 -11.25 -10.20
CA ASN A 146 -0.76 -12.13 -9.69
C ASN A 146 -0.26 -12.89 -8.46
N MET A 147 0.89 -13.56 -8.57
CA MET A 147 1.50 -14.31 -7.46
C MET A 147 1.65 -13.44 -6.21
N THR A 148 2.16 -12.19 -6.36
CA THR A 148 2.30 -11.28 -5.21
C THR A 148 0.96 -10.86 -4.63
N LYS A 149 -0.09 -10.70 -5.46
CA LYS A 149 -1.43 -10.31 -5.00
C LYS A 149 -2.19 -11.45 -4.35
N PHE A 150 -2.05 -12.69 -4.83
CA PHE A 150 -2.51 -13.88 -4.12
C PHE A 150 -1.86 -14.01 -2.74
N GLY A 151 -0.53 -13.80 -2.63
CA GLY A 151 0.15 -13.76 -1.34
C GLY A 151 -0.38 -12.66 -0.42
N ASN A 152 -0.70 -11.49 -0.97
CA ASN A 152 -1.30 -10.39 -0.19
C ASN A 152 -2.73 -10.68 0.29
N GLU A 153 -3.49 -11.56 -0.36
CA GLU A 153 -4.78 -12.02 0.15
C GLU A 153 -4.62 -13.01 1.33
N GLY A 154 -3.52 -13.72 1.41
CA GLY A 154 -3.17 -14.55 2.56
C GLY A 154 -2.89 -13.71 3.82
N LEU A 155 -2.14 -12.61 3.68
CA LEU A 155 -1.68 -11.80 4.80
C LEU A 155 -2.80 -11.33 5.75
N PRO A 156 -3.91 -10.72 5.29
CA PRO A 156 -4.98 -10.28 6.19
C PRO A 156 -5.71 -11.44 6.88
N ARG A 157 -5.80 -12.60 6.24
CA ARG A 157 -6.45 -13.79 6.83
C ARG A 157 -5.68 -14.27 8.05
N TRP A 158 -4.35 -14.42 7.93
CA TRP A 158 -3.49 -14.89 9.01
C TRP A 158 -3.34 -13.84 10.12
N MET A 159 -3.06 -12.61 9.74
CA MET A 159 -2.98 -11.51 10.71
C MET A 159 -4.29 -11.35 11.47
N GLY A 160 -5.43 -11.44 10.78
CA GLY A 160 -6.76 -11.28 11.40
C GLY A 160 -6.98 -12.30 12.52
N VAL A 161 -6.59 -13.57 12.31
CA VAL A 161 -6.69 -14.61 13.35
C VAL A 161 -5.82 -14.28 14.57
N GLU A 162 -4.57 -13.84 14.35
CA GLU A 162 -3.64 -13.54 15.43
C GLU A 162 -4.01 -12.30 16.26
N VAL A 163 -4.55 -11.26 15.59
CA VAL A 163 -4.78 -9.98 16.22
C VAL A 163 -6.25 -9.69 16.56
N ALA A 164 -7.19 -10.57 16.23
CA ALA A 164 -8.63 -10.38 16.46
C ALA A 164 -8.95 -10.05 17.93
N LYS A 165 -8.34 -10.77 18.88
CA LYS A 165 -8.51 -10.53 20.33
C LYS A 165 -7.79 -9.27 20.85
N LYS A 166 -7.10 -8.53 19.98
CA LYS A 166 -6.32 -7.33 20.34
C LYS A 166 -6.96 -6.03 19.85
N ASN A 167 -8.25 -6.07 19.54
CA ASN A 167 -9.01 -4.93 19.02
C ASN A 167 -8.43 -4.35 17.71
N LEU A 168 -7.84 -5.21 16.88
CA LEU A 168 -7.32 -4.87 15.57
C LEU A 168 -8.14 -5.58 14.49
N ARG A 169 -8.56 -4.84 13.48
CA ARG A 169 -9.23 -5.35 12.29
C ARG A 169 -8.27 -5.34 11.11
N VAL A 170 -8.29 -6.41 10.33
CA VAL A 170 -7.42 -6.56 9.16
C VAL A 170 -8.29 -6.96 7.96
N HIS A 171 -8.17 -6.20 6.88
CA HIS A 171 -8.93 -6.40 5.64
C HIS A 171 -8.02 -6.29 4.43
N SER A 172 -8.43 -6.89 3.31
CA SER A 172 -7.94 -6.55 1.99
C SER A 172 -9.01 -5.81 1.18
N VAL A 173 -8.55 -4.96 0.28
CA VAL A 173 -9.37 -4.33 -0.75
C VAL A 173 -8.77 -4.72 -2.09
N ALA A 174 -9.56 -5.33 -2.96
CA ALA A 174 -9.13 -5.90 -4.24
C ALA A 174 -9.69 -5.09 -5.44
N PRO A 175 -9.15 -3.92 -5.76
CA PRO A 175 -9.62 -3.12 -6.87
C PRO A 175 -9.42 -3.83 -8.21
N THR A 176 -10.30 -3.55 -9.16
CA THR A 176 -10.07 -3.81 -10.58
C THR A 176 -9.34 -2.63 -11.23
N PHE A 177 -9.62 -2.30 -12.48
CA PHE A 177 -8.98 -1.19 -13.20
C PHE A 177 -9.54 0.15 -12.73
N VAL A 178 -8.77 0.86 -11.92
CA VAL A 178 -9.06 2.24 -11.53
C VAL A 178 -8.21 3.19 -12.35
N ALA A 179 -8.77 4.28 -12.85
CA ALA A 179 -8.10 5.27 -13.73
C ALA A 179 -6.99 6.05 -13.00
N THR A 180 -5.95 5.35 -12.57
CA THR A 180 -4.75 5.89 -11.93
C THR A 180 -3.67 6.24 -12.97
N PRO A 181 -2.64 7.03 -12.62
CA PRO A 181 -1.51 7.31 -13.52
C PRO A 181 -0.83 6.05 -14.08
N ILE A 182 -0.79 4.96 -13.30
CA ILE A 182 -0.23 3.68 -13.76
C ILE A 182 -1.14 3.08 -14.84
N VAL A 183 -2.43 2.99 -14.59
CA VAL A 183 -3.41 2.36 -15.50
C VAL A 183 -3.58 3.17 -16.78
N LYS A 184 -3.55 4.52 -16.70
CA LYS A 184 -3.60 5.39 -17.88
C LYS A 184 -2.49 5.10 -18.90
N LYS A 185 -1.31 4.63 -18.46
CA LYS A 185 -0.22 4.20 -19.36
C LYS A 185 -0.62 2.94 -20.16
N PHE A 186 -1.33 2.01 -19.53
CA PHE A 186 -1.79 0.79 -20.20
C PHE A 186 -2.94 1.06 -21.18
N PHE A 187 -3.86 1.98 -20.87
CA PHE A 187 -4.94 2.37 -21.78
C PHE A 187 -4.47 3.05 -23.07
N LYS A 188 -3.22 3.48 -23.17
CA LYS A 188 -2.64 3.94 -24.43
C LYS A 188 -2.35 2.78 -25.40
N ASN A 189 -2.29 1.54 -24.94
CA ASN A 189 -2.09 0.36 -25.77
C ASN A 189 -3.43 -0.16 -26.30
N LYS A 190 -3.63 -0.12 -27.65
CA LYS A 190 -4.87 -0.57 -28.32
C LYS A 190 -5.25 -2.03 -28.00
N LYS A 191 -4.25 -2.92 -27.80
CA LYS A 191 -4.50 -4.32 -27.42
C LYS A 191 -5.10 -4.45 -26.00
N PHE A 192 -4.76 -3.54 -25.09
CA PHE A 192 -5.27 -3.54 -23.73
C PHE A 192 -6.70 -2.99 -23.62
N LYS A 193 -7.15 -2.17 -24.58
CA LYS A 193 -8.53 -1.65 -24.63
C LYS A 193 -9.56 -2.70 -25.05
N LYS A 194 -9.11 -3.83 -25.59
CA LYS A 194 -9.99 -4.92 -26.07
C LYS A 194 -10.18 -6.05 -25.06
N LEU A 195 -9.52 -5.96 -23.88
CA LEU A 195 -9.69 -6.82 -22.71
C LEU A 195 -10.72 -6.21 -21.75
#